data_80d5b4d28ea01934008aa3f2e76f4d37
#
_entry.id   80d5b4d28ea01934008aa3f2e76f4d37
#
_cell.length_a   1.000
_cell.length_b   1.000
_cell.length_c   1.000
_cell.angle_alpha   90.00
_cell.angle_beta   90.00
_cell.angle_gamma   90.00
#
_symmetry.space_group_name_H-M   'P 1'
#
loop_
_entity.id
_entity.type
_entity.pdbx_description
1 polymer ?
#
loop_
_entity_poly.entity_id
_entity_poly.type
_entity_poly.pdbx_seq_one_letter_code
_entity_poly.pdbx_strand_id
1 'polypeptide(L)'
;MDAVASPCDGVDRTLSDVRKTELAPRIAGQLKVQSVDVLRSFRYLNWYIINVDTHVSDEGYLFFAGDPLKSKYLTLWGGAATASEGREIERWVQQNAKGIPRRLAACFAFHVTKARNE
;
A
#
# COMPACT_ATOMS: atom_id res chain seq x y z
N MET A 1 1.03 6.83 -31.46
CA MET A 1 1.72 5.77 -30.72
C MET A 1 1.28 5.77 -29.28
N ASP A 2 0.96 4.61 -28.78
CA ASP A 2 0.43 4.52 -27.44
C ASP A 2 1.51 4.41 -26.40
N ALA A 3 1.34 5.10 -25.29
CA ALA A 3 2.21 4.92 -24.15
C ALA A 3 1.99 3.53 -23.58
N VAL A 4 3.04 2.94 -23.03
CA VAL A 4 2.90 1.69 -22.30
C VAL A 4 2.09 1.98 -21.04
N ALA A 5 1.03 1.23 -20.82
CA ALA A 5 0.19 1.41 -19.65
C ALA A 5 0.99 1.11 -18.37
N SER A 6 0.84 1.95 -17.36
CA SER A 6 1.43 1.72 -16.07
C SER A 6 0.68 0.58 -15.36
N PRO A 7 1.37 -0.29 -14.61
CA PRO A 7 0.67 -1.27 -13.76
C PRO A 7 -0.31 -0.62 -12.79
N CYS A 8 -0.14 0.67 -12.51
CA CYS A 8 -1.03 1.39 -11.60
C CYS A 8 -2.20 2.09 -12.31
N ASP A 9 -2.36 1.91 -13.62
CA ASP A 9 -3.52 2.45 -14.31
C ASP A 9 -4.80 1.84 -13.73
N GLY A 10 -5.78 2.70 -13.43
CA GLY A 10 -7.03 2.26 -12.82
C GLY A 10 -6.97 2.10 -11.30
N VAL A 11 -5.81 2.23 -10.70
CA VAL A 11 -5.67 2.22 -9.23
C VAL A 11 -5.86 3.65 -8.73
N ASP A 12 -6.79 3.82 -7.78
CA ASP A 12 -7.07 5.13 -7.21
C ASP A 12 -6.03 5.47 -6.16
N ARG A 13 -5.35 6.58 -6.34
CA ARG A 13 -4.30 7.06 -5.44
C ARG A 13 -4.70 8.32 -4.68
N THR A 14 -5.97 8.68 -4.73
CA THR A 14 -6.48 9.88 -4.06
C THR A 14 -6.34 9.75 -2.55
N LEU A 15 -5.82 10.78 -1.92
CA LEU A 15 -5.63 10.80 -0.47
C LEU A 15 -5.73 12.25 0.03
N SER A 16 -6.88 12.60 0.58
CA SER A 16 -7.10 13.94 1.12
C SER A 16 -6.50 14.08 2.52
N ASP A 17 -6.30 15.33 2.95
CA ASP A 17 -5.80 15.59 4.30
C ASP A 17 -6.78 15.10 5.37
N VAL A 18 -8.07 15.22 5.11
CA VAL A 18 -9.11 14.71 6.02
C VAL A 18 -8.95 13.19 6.17
N ARG A 19 -8.78 12.49 5.07
CA ARG A 19 -8.62 11.03 5.09
C ARG A 19 -7.36 10.60 5.84
N LYS A 20 -6.26 11.33 5.64
CA LYS A 20 -5.02 11.07 6.40
C LYS A 20 -5.26 11.19 7.89
N THR A 21 -5.96 12.24 8.30
CA THR A 21 -6.26 12.52 9.71
C THR A 21 -7.14 11.42 10.32
N GLU A 22 -8.07 10.88 9.54
CA GLU A 22 -8.93 9.79 10.00
C GLU A 22 -8.17 8.47 10.11
N LEU A 23 -7.31 8.18 9.14
CA LEU A 23 -6.60 6.91 9.09
C LEU A 23 -5.47 6.80 10.10
N ALA A 24 -4.77 7.90 10.37
CA ALA A 24 -3.56 7.87 11.18
C ALA A 24 -3.75 7.26 12.58
N PRO A 25 -4.72 7.70 13.39
CA PRO A 25 -4.87 7.12 14.73
C PRO A 25 -5.34 5.66 14.68
N ARG A 26 -6.15 5.33 13.69
CA ARG A 26 -6.63 3.96 13.55
C ARG A 26 -5.48 3.00 13.22
N ILE A 27 -4.63 3.39 12.30
CA ILE A 27 -3.49 2.57 11.91
C ILE A 27 -2.46 2.50 13.03
N ALA A 28 -2.19 3.62 13.70
CA ALA A 28 -1.29 3.63 14.85
C ALA A 28 -1.76 2.66 15.91
N GLY A 29 -3.07 2.61 16.19
CA GLY A 29 -3.64 1.67 17.15
C GLY A 29 -3.48 0.22 16.72
N GLN A 30 -3.67 -0.08 15.45
CA GLN A 30 -3.49 -1.44 14.94
C GLN A 30 -2.03 -1.89 15.01
N LEU A 31 -1.09 -0.99 14.74
CA LEU A 31 0.34 -1.29 14.78
C LEU A 31 0.92 -1.18 16.19
N LYS A 32 0.15 -0.66 17.14
CA LYS A 32 0.59 -0.45 18.52
C LYS A 32 1.81 0.46 18.60
N VAL A 33 1.77 1.53 17.81
CA VAL A 33 2.78 2.59 17.83
C VAL A 33 2.11 3.88 18.28
N GLN A 34 2.91 4.85 18.70
CA GLN A 34 2.40 6.10 19.25
C GLN A 34 1.68 6.94 18.18
N SER A 35 2.25 7.03 16.99
CA SER A 35 1.67 7.80 15.91
C SER A 35 2.20 7.32 14.57
N VAL A 36 1.46 7.61 13.50
CA VAL A 36 1.93 7.37 12.13
C VAL A 36 1.59 8.59 11.28
N ASP A 37 2.39 8.82 10.23
CA ASP A 37 2.02 9.71 9.15
C ASP A 37 1.55 8.85 7.98
N VAL A 38 0.36 9.13 7.46
CA VAL A 38 -0.17 8.44 6.29
C VAL A 38 0.40 9.14 5.06
N LEU A 39 1.14 8.40 4.24
CA LEU A 39 1.90 8.96 3.12
C LEU A 39 1.20 8.77 1.78
N ARG A 40 0.68 7.57 1.52
CA ARG A 40 0.07 7.21 0.24
C ARG A 40 -1.06 6.24 0.44
N SER A 41 -2.00 6.25 -0.51
CA SER A 41 -3.11 5.30 -0.56
C SER A 41 -3.20 4.73 -1.96
N PHE A 42 -3.43 3.43 -2.06
CA PHE A 42 -3.69 2.74 -3.31
C PHE A 42 -4.99 1.98 -3.11
N ARG A 43 -5.97 2.26 -3.96
CA ARG A 43 -7.27 1.58 -3.89
C ARG A 43 -7.63 0.98 -5.23
N TYR A 44 -8.10 -0.26 -5.21
CA TYR A 44 -8.68 -0.90 -6.39
C TYR A 44 -9.81 -1.79 -5.91
N LEU A 45 -11.02 -1.57 -6.45
CA LEU A 45 -12.24 -2.20 -5.95
C LEU A 45 -12.38 -1.91 -4.45
N ASN A 46 -12.56 -2.92 -3.62
CA ASN A 46 -12.68 -2.75 -2.17
C ASN A 46 -11.36 -2.98 -1.42
N TRP A 47 -10.26 -3.07 -2.15
CA TRP A 47 -8.95 -3.31 -1.55
C TRP A 47 -8.16 -2.02 -1.43
N TYR A 48 -7.42 -1.91 -0.31
CA TYR A 48 -6.61 -0.72 -0.03
C TYR A 48 -5.22 -1.14 0.39
N ILE A 49 -4.23 -0.35 -0.04
CA ILE A 49 -2.87 -0.43 0.49
C ILE A 49 -2.56 0.96 1.01
N ILE A 50 -2.21 1.06 2.29
CA ILE A 50 -1.90 2.34 2.93
C ILE A 50 -0.43 2.36 3.32
N ASN A 51 0.29 3.33 2.81
CA ASN A 51 1.70 3.54 3.11
C ASN A 51 1.83 4.52 4.26
N VAL A 52 2.58 4.13 5.28
CA VAL A 52 2.74 4.94 6.49
C VAL A 52 4.20 5.03 6.92
N ASP A 53 4.52 6.12 7.61
CA ASP A 53 5.77 6.29 8.35
C ASP A 53 5.42 6.16 9.84
N THR A 54 5.99 5.17 10.50
CA THR A 54 5.73 4.92 11.92
C THR A 54 6.70 5.66 12.84
N HIS A 55 7.73 6.28 12.28
CA HIS A 55 8.78 7.01 13.02
C HIS A 55 9.70 6.11 13.85
N VAL A 56 9.48 4.79 13.83
CA VAL A 56 10.31 3.85 14.60
C VAL A 56 10.99 2.81 13.71
N SER A 57 10.64 2.77 12.42
CA SER A 57 11.22 1.83 11.46
C SER A 57 11.05 2.39 10.05
N ASP A 58 11.44 1.62 9.03
CA ASP A 58 11.22 1.98 7.64
C ASP A 58 9.73 2.12 7.36
N GLU A 59 9.40 2.85 6.28
CA GLU A 59 8.02 2.97 5.83
C GLU A 59 7.40 1.61 5.64
N GLY A 60 6.14 1.49 6.04
CA GLY A 60 5.37 0.27 5.89
C GLY A 60 4.20 0.46 4.96
N TYR A 61 3.76 -0.65 4.37
CA TYR A 61 2.58 -0.71 3.52
C TYR A 61 1.64 -1.74 4.12
N LEU A 62 0.44 -1.29 4.51
CA LEU A 62 -0.56 -2.16 5.12
C LEU A 62 -1.62 -2.51 4.10
N PHE A 63 -1.99 -3.78 4.03
CA PHE A 63 -2.93 -4.29 3.04
C PHE A 63 -4.27 -4.60 3.69
N PHE A 64 -5.35 -4.01 3.15
CA PHE A 64 -6.70 -4.14 3.70
C PHE A 64 -7.66 -4.72 2.66
N ALA A 65 -8.43 -5.72 3.04
CA ALA A 65 -9.48 -6.30 2.19
C ALA A 65 -10.82 -5.59 2.40
N GLY A 66 -10.80 -4.30 2.69
CA GLY A 66 -11.97 -3.46 2.93
C GLY A 66 -11.54 -2.11 3.45
N ASP A 67 -12.50 -1.26 3.78
CA ASP A 67 -12.19 0.09 4.24
C ASP A 67 -11.30 0.04 5.48
N PRO A 68 -10.11 0.68 5.44
CA PRO A 68 -9.20 0.69 6.58
C PRO A 68 -9.79 1.26 7.88
N LEU A 69 -10.83 2.09 7.78
CA LEU A 69 -11.51 2.60 8.95
C LEU A 69 -12.41 1.57 9.62
N LYS A 70 -12.73 0.48 8.92
CA LYS A 70 -13.67 -0.53 9.38
C LYS A 70 -13.09 -1.94 9.47
N SER A 71 -11.85 -2.12 9.04
CA SER A 71 -11.23 -3.44 9.01
C SER A 71 -9.81 -3.39 9.54
N LYS A 72 -9.28 -4.57 9.87
CA LYS A 72 -7.88 -4.71 10.27
C LYS A 72 -7.03 -5.03 9.04
N TYR A 73 -5.77 -4.63 9.06
CA TYR A 73 -4.88 -4.99 7.97
C TYR A 73 -4.59 -6.50 8.00
N LEU A 74 -4.39 -7.05 6.80
CA LEU A 74 -4.09 -8.47 6.63
C LEU A 74 -2.61 -8.76 6.79
N THR A 75 -1.78 -7.89 6.23
CA THR A 75 -0.33 -8.06 6.25
C THR A 75 0.33 -6.70 6.05
N LEU A 76 1.61 -6.65 6.36
CA LEU A 76 2.41 -5.44 6.24
C LEU A 76 3.70 -5.79 5.48
N TRP A 77 4.06 -4.95 4.53
CA TRP A 77 5.34 -5.04 3.82
C TRP A 77 6.17 -3.81 4.15
N GLY A 78 7.45 -4.00 4.44
CA GLY A 78 8.33 -2.89 4.77
C GLY A 78 9.72 -3.11 4.20
N GLY A 79 10.51 -2.03 4.21
CA GLY A 79 11.89 -2.07 3.76
C GLY A 79 12.08 -1.48 2.38
N ALA A 80 13.18 -1.85 1.74
CA ALA A 80 13.55 -1.37 0.41
C ALA A 80 13.53 -2.53 -0.58
N ALA A 81 13.36 -2.19 -1.86
CA ALA A 81 13.35 -3.17 -2.93
C ALA A 81 14.18 -2.66 -4.10
N THR A 82 14.85 -3.58 -4.79
CA THR A 82 15.55 -3.27 -6.02
C THR A 82 14.62 -3.42 -7.22
N ALA A 83 15.00 -2.82 -8.34
CA ALA A 83 14.20 -2.86 -9.56
C ALA A 83 13.95 -4.28 -10.07
N SER A 84 14.83 -5.23 -9.74
CA SER A 84 14.72 -6.61 -10.20
C SER A 84 13.80 -7.50 -9.36
N GLU A 85 13.30 -7.01 -8.22
CA GLU A 85 12.52 -7.82 -7.29
C GLU A 85 11.01 -7.77 -7.52
N GLY A 86 10.54 -7.13 -8.58
CA GLY A 86 9.11 -6.91 -8.81
C GLY A 86 8.26 -8.17 -8.78
N ARG A 87 8.70 -9.22 -9.46
CA ARG A 87 7.93 -10.48 -9.51
C ARG A 87 7.85 -11.17 -8.17
N GLU A 88 8.93 -11.16 -7.42
CA GLU A 88 8.98 -11.77 -6.10
C GLU A 88 8.07 -11.03 -5.14
N ILE A 89 8.07 -9.70 -5.20
CA ILE A 89 7.22 -8.87 -4.35
C ILE A 89 5.75 -9.08 -4.70
N GLU A 90 5.42 -9.10 -5.99
CA GLU A 90 4.04 -9.35 -6.43
C GLU A 90 3.55 -10.71 -5.93
N ARG A 91 4.39 -11.73 -6.02
CA ARG A 91 4.05 -13.06 -5.54
C ARG A 91 3.88 -13.07 -4.02
N TRP A 92 4.75 -12.38 -3.29
CA TRP A 92 4.63 -12.24 -1.85
C TRP A 92 3.30 -11.62 -1.46
N VAL A 93 2.91 -10.56 -2.16
CA VAL A 93 1.64 -9.88 -1.90
C VAL A 93 0.47 -10.83 -2.11
N GLN A 94 0.48 -11.58 -3.21
CA GLN A 94 -0.60 -12.53 -3.52
C GLN A 94 -0.68 -13.64 -2.47
N GLN A 95 0.43 -14.04 -1.89
CA GLN A 95 0.47 -15.08 -0.86
C GLN A 95 0.05 -14.57 0.51
N ASN A 96 0.34 -13.32 0.84
CA ASN A 96 0.11 -12.77 2.17
C ASN A 96 -1.15 -11.91 2.26
N ALA A 97 -1.62 -11.35 1.16
CA ALA A 97 -2.88 -10.62 1.07
C ALA A 97 -3.80 -11.42 0.14
N LYS A 98 -4.23 -12.59 0.59
CA LYS A 98 -4.99 -13.52 -0.24
C LYS A 98 -6.29 -12.90 -0.72
N GLY A 99 -6.53 -13.04 -2.02
CA GLY A 99 -7.70 -12.46 -2.66
C GLY A 99 -7.46 -11.08 -3.26
N ILE A 100 -6.30 -10.51 -3.04
CA ILE A 100 -6.00 -9.18 -3.60
C ILE A 100 -6.09 -9.21 -5.13
N PRO A 101 -6.71 -8.20 -5.76
CA PRO A 101 -6.73 -8.12 -7.22
C PRO A 101 -5.32 -8.06 -7.80
N ARG A 102 -5.10 -8.78 -8.89
CA ARG A 102 -3.78 -8.82 -9.53
C ARG A 102 -3.29 -7.43 -9.92
N ARG A 103 -4.20 -6.58 -10.38
CA ARG A 103 -3.83 -5.21 -10.78
C ARG A 103 -3.25 -4.43 -9.59
N LEU A 104 -3.83 -4.58 -8.43
CA LEU A 104 -3.34 -3.87 -7.24
C LEU A 104 -2.00 -4.45 -6.79
N ALA A 105 -1.83 -5.76 -6.81
CA ALA A 105 -0.57 -6.39 -6.47
C ALA A 105 0.54 -5.96 -7.42
N ALA A 106 0.25 -5.91 -8.72
CA ALA A 106 1.22 -5.48 -9.74
C ALA A 106 1.56 -4.00 -9.58
N CYS A 107 0.58 -3.16 -9.29
CA CYS A 107 0.81 -1.74 -9.03
C CYS A 107 1.74 -1.55 -7.83
N PHE A 108 1.48 -2.26 -6.75
CA PHE A 108 2.32 -2.18 -5.55
C PHE A 108 3.77 -2.58 -5.86
N ALA A 109 3.95 -3.73 -6.52
CA ALA A 109 5.29 -4.20 -6.85
C ALA A 109 6.05 -3.20 -7.73
N PHE A 110 5.35 -2.62 -8.71
CA PHE A 110 5.94 -1.59 -9.56
C PHE A 110 6.34 -0.35 -8.74
N HIS A 111 5.43 0.09 -7.86
CA HIS A 111 5.69 1.29 -7.06
C HIS A 111 6.96 1.13 -6.21
N VAL A 112 7.08 0.05 -5.46
CA VAL A 112 8.19 -0.10 -4.51
C VAL A 112 9.51 -0.43 -5.19
N THR A 113 9.49 -0.91 -6.44
CA THR A 113 10.72 -1.24 -7.16
C THR A 113 11.18 -0.14 -8.10
N LYS A 114 10.27 0.54 -8.79
CA LYS A 114 10.60 1.45 -9.89
C LYS A 114 10.06 2.86 -9.75
N ALA A 115 9.10 3.09 -8.86
CA ALA A 115 8.40 4.37 -8.79
C ALA A 115 8.22 4.87 -7.35
N ARG A 116 9.14 4.52 -6.45
CA ARG A 116 8.96 4.75 -5.02
C ARG A 116 8.87 6.23 -4.64
N ASN A 117 9.44 7.09 -5.46
CA ASN A 117 9.41 8.54 -5.18
C ASN A 117 8.19 9.24 -5.76
N GLU A 118 7.27 8.53 -6.38
CA GLU A 118 6.09 9.11 -7.01
C GLU A 118 4.85 9.03 -6.15
#